data_ed4b59d3756d1479c225305ce9020872
#
_entry.id   ed4b59d3756d1479c225305ce9020872
#
_cell.length_a   1.000
_cell.length_b   1.000
_cell.length_c   1.000
_cell.angle_alpha   90.00
_cell.angle_beta   90.00
_cell.angle_gamma   90.00
#
_symmetry.space_group_name_H-M   'P 1'
#
loop_
_entity.id
_entity.type
_entity.pdbx_description
1 polymer ?
#
loop_
_entity_poly.entity_id
_entity_poly.type
_entity_poly.pdbx_seq_one_letter_code
_entity_poly.pdbx_strand_id
1 'polypeptide(L)'
;YSNVSYYRNGDFLDFGEAKNNMTDRFNVRGNVDVDINSFISAYINANATFYNSKSAKGDYWNAAATVRPNFPQNAAPLIPLDMIDPNASAVWELLSTTSNIIDGKYFLSGSQANPTNAFADSYAAGSSKWTSRQFQFDTGVNVNLDKVLKGLSFNAMFAVDYATSYSTSFDNNYAVFIPTWANYGGKDVIVALTKEGNDEKPGTQNVGGSSDKQMIAFSGQFNYQNTFKKHHNVSAMLIANGYQQTVSAQYHRISNANLALQLGYNYQQRYYADFGAALIHSAKLAEGHRQALSPSLTLGWRLSGENFLKDSPVVDDLLFSVSGSILNQDIDLVMGDKEFYLYESVWTQNDGYSWYDGPAGKYTISTRGQ
;
A
#
# COMPACT_ATOMS: atom_id res chain seq x y z
N TYR A 1 -5.63 23.47 14.84
CA TYR A 1 -5.55 23.43 13.37
C TYR A 1 -6.45 22.31 12.84
N SER A 2 -7.21 22.60 11.79
CA SER A 2 -8.03 21.62 11.09
C SER A 2 -7.92 21.81 9.58
N ASN A 3 -8.00 20.71 8.83
CA ASN A 3 -8.00 20.72 7.38
C ASN A 3 -9.06 19.73 6.88
N VAL A 4 -9.84 20.16 5.89
CA VAL A 4 -10.80 19.31 5.19
C VAL A 4 -10.51 19.44 3.71
N SER A 5 -10.34 18.33 3.03
CA SER A 5 -10.11 18.31 1.59
C SER A 5 -10.97 17.25 0.89
N TYR A 6 -11.44 17.60 -0.28
CA TYR A 6 -12.18 16.72 -1.16
C TYR A 6 -11.57 16.77 -2.55
N TYR A 7 -11.34 15.60 -3.11
CA TYR A 7 -10.86 15.42 -4.47
C TYR A 7 -11.77 14.45 -5.21
N ARG A 8 -12.11 14.79 -6.43
CA ARG A 8 -12.87 13.92 -7.33
C ARG A 8 -12.28 13.99 -8.73
N ASN A 9 -12.09 12.84 -9.34
CA ASN A 9 -11.63 12.68 -10.71
C ASN A 9 -12.55 11.70 -11.45
N GLY A 10 -13.01 12.07 -12.64
CA GLY A 10 -13.73 11.20 -13.57
C GLY A 10 -12.82 10.72 -14.69
N ASP A 11 -13.30 9.79 -15.47
CA ASP A 11 -12.67 9.31 -16.71
C ASP A 11 -13.16 10.11 -17.92
N PHE A 12 -12.45 10.00 -19.04
CA PHE A 12 -12.85 10.54 -20.34
C PHE A 12 -13.81 9.61 -21.10
N LEU A 13 -14.00 8.38 -20.61
CA LEU A 13 -14.87 7.40 -21.24
C LEU A 13 -16.34 7.74 -20.95
N ASP A 14 -17.09 8.08 -21.98
CA ASP A 14 -18.52 8.46 -21.90
C ASP A 14 -19.43 7.44 -22.60
N PHE A 15 -19.24 6.15 -22.26
CA PHE A 15 -20.07 5.09 -22.81
C PHE A 15 -20.30 3.96 -21.79
N GLY A 16 -21.46 3.32 -21.88
CA GLY A 16 -21.83 2.15 -21.09
C GLY A 16 -21.59 2.30 -19.59
N GLU A 17 -20.98 1.30 -18.97
CA GLU A 17 -20.60 1.37 -17.57
C GLU A 17 -19.37 2.28 -17.33
N ALA A 18 -18.53 2.49 -18.35
CA ALA A 18 -17.32 3.29 -18.23
C ALA A 18 -17.60 4.77 -17.93
N LYS A 19 -18.76 5.31 -18.33
CA LYS A 19 -19.19 6.68 -17.98
C LYS A 19 -19.28 6.92 -16.47
N ASN A 20 -19.36 5.85 -15.67
CA ASN A 20 -19.42 5.91 -14.22
C ASN A 20 -18.04 5.78 -13.56
N ASN A 21 -16.97 5.69 -14.34
CA ASN A 21 -15.61 5.63 -13.82
C ASN A 21 -15.30 6.91 -13.04
N MET A 22 -14.97 6.75 -11.79
CA MET A 22 -14.62 7.89 -10.95
C MET A 22 -13.80 7.47 -9.74
N THR A 23 -12.99 8.39 -9.29
CA THR A 23 -12.26 8.29 -8.03
C THR A 23 -12.61 9.48 -7.16
N ASP A 24 -12.96 9.24 -5.91
CA ASP A 24 -13.16 10.28 -4.92
C ASP A 24 -12.35 10.03 -3.65
N ARG A 25 -11.84 11.09 -3.08
CA ARG A 25 -11.11 11.09 -1.82
C ARG A 25 -11.59 12.24 -0.94
N PHE A 26 -12.04 11.90 0.25
CA PHE A 26 -12.36 12.85 1.29
C PHE A 26 -11.38 12.67 2.45
N ASN A 27 -10.78 13.75 2.91
CA ASN A 27 -9.84 13.75 4.01
C ASN A 27 -10.21 14.81 5.04
N VAL A 28 -10.17 14.41 6.31
CA VAL A 28 -10.36 15.31 7.46
C VAL A 28 -9.18 15.13 8.39
N ARG A 29 -8.53 16.22 8.74
CA ARG A 29 -7.44 16.26 9.70
C ARG A 29 -7.71 17.32 10.77
N GLY A 30 -7.49 16.96 12.03
CA GLY A 30 -7.54 17.85 13.17
C GLY A 30 -6.33 17.65 14.06
N ASN A 31 -5.74 18.77 14.50
CA ASN A 31 -4.64 18.79 15.46
C ASN A 31 -5.02 19.77 16.57
N VAL A 32 -4.90 19.34 17.80
CA VAL A 32 -5.20 20.14 18.99
C VAL A 32 -4.02 20.03 19.95
N ASP A 33 -3.47 21.17 20.31
CA ASP A 33 -2.46 21.30 21.36
C ASP A 33 -3.10 22.00 22.56
N VAL A 34 -2.84 21.51 23.76
CA VAL A 34 -3.43 21.99 25.00
C VAL A 34 -2.34 22.16 26.06
N ASP A 35 -2.19 23.36 26.56
CA ASP A 35 -1.41 23.62 27.74
C ASP A 35 -2.30 23.42 28.99
N ILE A 36 -2.10 22.27 29.66
CA ILE A 36 -2.88 21.91 30.86
C ILE A 36 -2.47 22.82 32.04
N ASN A 37 -1.18 23.08 32.16
CA ASN A 37 -0.60 24.01 33.11
C ASN A 37 0.83 24.41 32.67
N SER A 38 1.54 25.16 33.50
CA SER A 38 2.89 25.69 33.19
C SER A 38 3.98 24.63 32.97
N PHE A 39 3.71 23.36 33.25
CA PHE A 39 4.70 22.27 33.13
C PHE A 39 4.14 21.05 32.41
N ILE A 40 2.87 20.99 32.03
CA ILE A 40 2.28 19.90 31.25
C ILE A 40 1.56 20.48 30.03
N SER A 41 1.95 20.02 28.87
CA SER A 41 1.18 20.18 27.64
C SER A 41 0.83 18.81 27.04
N ALA A 42 -0.26 18.76 26.31
CA ALA A 42 -0.72 17.56 25.62
C ALA A 42 -1.14 17.91 24.19
N TYR A 43 -1.09 16.95 23.32
CA TYR A 43 -1.58 17.10 21.97
C TYR A 43 -2.43 15.91 21.52
N ILE A 44 -3.32 16.16 20.57
CA ILE A 44 -4.11 15.15 19.89
C ILE A 44 -4.08 15.46 18.42
N ASN A 45 -3.67 14.49 17.60
CA ASN A 45 -3.72 14.54 16.16
C ASN A 45 -4.66 13.44 15.67
N ALA A 46 -5.55 13.76 14.75
CA ALA A 46 -6.42 12.80 14.11
C ALA A 46 -6.51 13.09 12.62
N ASN A 47 -6.45 12.05 11.82
CA ASN A 47 -6.59 12.11 10.37
C ASN A 47 -7.48 10.95 9.90
N ALA A 48 -8.51 11.25 9.12
CA ALA A 48 -9.38 10.26 8.51
C ALA A 48 -9.41 10.47 6.98
N THR A 49 -9.15 9.41 6.23
CA THR A 49 -9.21 9.41 4.77
C THR A 49 -10.22 8.38 4.28
N PHE A 50 -11.15 8.84 3.46
CA PHE A 50 -12.16 8.04 2.80
C PHE A 50 -11.87 8.07 1.30
N TYR A 51 -11.56 6.91 0.74
CA TYR A 51 -11.24 6.77 -0.68
C TYR A 51 -12.19 5.77 -1.32
N ASN A 52 -12.75 6.12 -2.48
CA ASN A 52 -13.52 5.24 -3.32
C ASN A 52 -13.03 5.37 -4.77
N SER A 53 -12.94 4.25 -5.47
CA SER A 53 -12.69 4.23 -6.91
C SER A 53 -13.70 3.29 -7.54
N LYS A 54 -14.46 3.77 -8.51
CA LYS A 54 -15.40 2.99 -9.30
C LYS A 54 -14.90 2.93 -10.73
N SER A 55 -14.90 1.76 -11.32
CA SER A 55 -14.54 1.52 -12.72
C SER A 55 -15.44 0.49 -13.36
N ALA A 56 -15.63 0.58 -14.67
CA ALA A 56 -16.15 -0.51 -15.46
C ALA A 56 -15.25 -1.74 -15.34
N LYS A 57 -15.76 -2.91 -15.69
CA LYS A 57 -14.95 -4.10 -15.90
C LYS A 57 -14.08 -3.90 -17.14
N GLY A 58 -12.89 -4.50 -17.14
CA GLY A 58 -11.92 -4.32 -18.21
C GLY A 58 -11.15 -3.00 -18.12
N ASP A 59 -9.94 -3.01 -18.65
CA ASP A 59 -9.08 -1.85 -18.81
C ASP A 59 -9.08 -1.43 -20.27
N TYR A 60 -10.01 -0.55 -20.64
CA TYR A 60 -10.21 -0.09 -22.01
C TYR A 60 -8.93 0.53 -22.60
N TRP A 61 -8.23 1.34 -21.82
CA TRP A 61 -7.05 2.03 -22.30
C TRP A 61 -5.90 1.08 -22.60
N ASN A 62 -5.67 0.11 -21.74
CA ASN A 62 -4.68 -0.92 -21.98
C ASN A 62 -5.08 -1.82 -23.14
N ALA A 63 -6.35 -2.22 -23.23
CA ALA A 63 -6.87 -2.99 -24.35
C ALA A 63 -6.73 -2.25 -25.68
N ALA A 64 -7.07 -0.97 -25.73
CA ALA A 64 -6.94 -0.14 -26.93
C ALA A 64 -5.47 0.06 -27.34
N ALA A 65 -4.57 0.25 -26.37
CA ALA A 65 -3.14 0.45 -26.64
C ALA A 65 -2.40 -0.83 -27.07
N THR A 66 -2.92 -2.00 -26.69
CA THR A 66 -2.27 -3.30 -26.95
C THR A 66 -3.01 -4.18 -27.94
N VAL A 67 -4.09 -3.67 -28.54
CA VAL A 67 -4.91 -4.42 -29.49
C VAL A 67 -4.10 -4.93 -30.67
N ARG A 68 -4.31 -6.20 -31.01
CA ARG A 68 -3.73 -6.85 -32.21
C ARG A 68 -4.85 -7.38 -33.07
N PRO A 69 -4.79 -7.24 -34.40
CA PRO A 69 -5.85 -7.68 -35.32
C PRO A 69 -5.80 -9.21 -35.56
N ASN A 70 -5.57 -9.99 -34.52
CA ASN A 70 -5.52 -11.46 -34.58
C ASN A 70 -6.91 -12.12 -34.51
N PHE A 71 -7.93 -11.37 -34.07
CA PHE A 71 -9.32 -11.80 -34.07
C PHE A 71 -10.20 -10.72 -34.69
N PRO A 72 -11.32 -11.09 -35.37
CA PRO A 72 -12.23 -10.15 -36.01
C PRO A 72 -12.70 -9.01 -35.11
N GLN A 73 -13.06 -9.30 -33.88
CA GLN A 73 -13.52 -8.30 -32.91
C GLN A 73 -12.46 -7.31 -32.45
N ASN A 74 -11.19 -7.63 -32.64
CA ASN A 74 -10.10 -6.70 -32.33
C ASN A 74 -9.93 -5.65 -33.43
N ALA A 75 -10.20 -6.05 -34.69
CA ALA A 75 -10.19 -5.14 -35.85
C ALA A 75 -11.49 -4.33 -35.94
N ALA A 76 -12.64 -4.94 -35.66
CA ALA A 76 -13.96 -4.33 -35.71
C ALA A 76 -14.78 -4.73 -34.46
N PRO A 77 -14.59 -4.07 -33.33
CA PRO A 77 -15.31 -4.38 -32.09
C PRO A 77 -16.80 -4.07 -32.18
N LEU A 78 -17.18 -3.14 -33.01
CA LEU A 78 -18.57 -2.72 -33.31
C LEU A 78 -18.85 -2.88 -34.79
N ILE A 79 -19.96 -3.52 -35.11
CA ILE A 79 -20.39 -3.73 -36.50
C ILE A 79 -21.69 -2.97 -36.74
N PRO A 80 -21.77 -2.14 -37.82
CA PRO A 80 -22.96 -1.35 -38.13
C PRO A 80 -24.15 -2.22 -38.55
N LEU A 81 -25.34 -1.86 -38.06
CA LEU A 81 -26.60 -2.53 -38.42
C LEU A 81 -26.96 -2.34 -39.91
N ASP A 82 -26.54 -1.26 -40.56
CA ASP A 82 -26.78 -0.97 -41.96
C ASP A 82 -26.01 -1.88 -42.93
N MET A 83 -25.07 -2.67 -42.42
CA MET A 83 -24.41 -3.73 -43.18
C MET A 83 -25.21 -5.04 -43.28
N ILE A 84 -26.32 -5.13 -42.52
CA ILE A 84 -27.19 -6.29 -42.57
C ILE A 84 -28.06 -6.29 -43.82
N ASP A 85 -28.14 -7.43 -44.50
CA ASP A 85 -29.11 -7.58 -45.62
C ASP A 85 -30.53 -7.31 -45.09
N PRO A 86 -31.27 -6.38 -45.65
CA PRO A 86 -32.65 -6.06 -45.26
C PRO A 86 -33.59 -7.27 -45.28
N ASN A 87 -33.28 -8.28 -46.11
CA ASN A 87 -34.08 -9.49 -46.25
C ASN A 87 -33.71 -10.60 -45.27
N ALA A 88 -32.63 -10.42 -44.48
CA ALA A 88 -32.16 -11.39 -43.50
C ALA A 88 -32.97 -11.35 -42.19
N SER A 89 -34.25 -11.72 -42.26
CA SER A 89 -35.16 -11.66 -41.11
C SER A 89 -34.66 -12.40 -39.84
N ALA A 90 -34.00 -13.54 -40.03
CA ALA A 90 -33.41 -14.31 -38.91
C ALA A 90 -32.28 -13.54 -38.20
N VAL A 91 -31.54 -12.69 -38.87
CA VAL A 91 -30.52 -11.82 -38.29
C VAL A 91 -31.18 -10.78 -37.38
N TRP A 92 -32.24 -10.15 -37.83
CA TRP A 92 -32.97 -9.15 -37.05
C TRP A 92 -33.69 -9.76 -35.86
N GLU A 93 -34.25 -10.96 -36.00
CA GLU A 93 -34.82 -11.69 -34.86
C GLU A 93 -33.76 -12.01 -33.80
N LEU A 94 -32.58 -12.49 -34.22
CA LEU A 94 -31.50 -12.78 -33.30
C LEU A 94 -30.99 -11.52 -32.56
N LEU A 95 -30.84 -10.40 -33.26
CA LEU A 95 -30.45 -9.13 -32.66
C LEU A 95 -31.49 -8.55 -31.71
N SER A 96 -32.76 -8.88 -31.88
CA SER A 96 -33.80 -8.47 -30.93
C SER A 96 -33.66 -9.12 -29.55
N THR A 97 -32.85 -10.16 -29.46
CA THR A 97 -32.56 -10.87 -28.18
C THR A 97 -31.45 -10.23 -27.35
N THR A 98 -30.79 -9.18 -27.86
CA THR A 98 -29.75 -8.45 -27.10
C THR A 98 -30.24 -7.06 -26.70
N SER A 99 -29.84 -6.65 -25.49
CA SER A 99 -30.01 -5.28 -25.00
C SER A 99 -28.83 -4.36 -25.34
N ASN A 100 -27.73 -4.91 -25.87
CA ASN A 100 -26.48 -4.21 -26.12
C ASN A 100 -26.36 -3.75 -27.59
N ILE A 101 -27.37 -3.05 -28.06
CA ILE A 101 -27.30 -2.28 -29.34
C ILE A 101 -26.82 -0.86 -28.99
N ILE A 102 -25.62 -0.52 -29.46
CA ILE A 102 -24.97 0.73 -29.16
C ILE A 102 -25.49 1.83 -30.08
N ASP A 103 -25.98 2.91 -29.48
CA ASP A 103 -26.58 4.10 -30.17
C ASP A 103 -27.67 3.74 -31.16
N GLY A 104 -28.30 2.57 -31.08
CA GLY A 104 -29.25 2.07 -32.05
C GLY A 104 -28.65 1.76 -33.42
N LYS A 105 -27.34 1.70 -33.56
CA LYS A 105 -26.61 1.61 -34.83
C LYS A 105 -25.63 0.46 -34.92
N TYR A 106 -25.11 -0.04 -33.80
CA TYR A 106 -24.04 -1.02 -33.79
C TYR A 106 -24.35 -2.18 -32.88
N PHE A 107 -23.85 -3.38 -33.23
CA PHE A 107 -23.85 -4.52 -32.37
C PHE A 107 -22.40 -4.96 -32.04
N LEU A 108 -22.24 -5.71 -30.95
CA LEU A 108 -20.94 -6.17 -30.46
C LEU A 108 -20.46 -7.36 -31.29
N SER A 109 -19.26 -7.26 -31.87
CA SER A 109 -18.64 -8.38 -32.56
C SER A 109 -17.85 -9.27 -31.61
N GLY A 110 -17.71 -10.55 -32.00
CA GLY A 110 -16.96 -11.56 -31.28
C GLY A 110 -16.43 -12.64 -32.21
N SER A 111 -15.78 -13.64 -31.65
CA SER A 111 -15.45 -14.88 -32.33
C SER A 111 -15.73 -16.06 -31.43
N GLN A 112 -15.97 -17.24 -32.01
CA GLN A 112 -16.22 -18.47 -31.24
C GLN A 112 -15.02 -18.84 -30.37
N ALA A 113 -13.80 -18.63 -30.85
CA ALA A 113 -12.57 -18.90 -30.11
C ALA A 113 -12.34 -17.90 -28.97
N ASN A 114 -12.90 -16.68 -29.08
CA ASN A 114 -12.79 -15.63 -28.07
C ASN A 114 -14.08 -14.80 -28.06
N PRO A 115 -15.09 -15.20 -27.24
CA PRO A 115 -16.39 -14.53 -27.18
C PRO A 115 -16.36 -13.24 -26.36
N THR A 116 -15.21 -12.57 -26.27
CA THR A 116 -15.03 -11.30 -25.58
C THR A 116 -14.71 -10.16 -26.55
N ASN A 117 -14.90 -8.95 -26.07
CA ASN A 117 -14.68 -7.75 -26.83
C ASN A 117 -14.26 -6.64 -25.86
N ALA A 118 -13.08 -6.05 -26.09
CA ALA A 118 -12.51 -5.05 -25.18
C ALA A 118 -13.39 -3.81 -24.97
N PHE A 119 -14.13 -3.39 -26.02
CA PHE A 119 -15.12 -2.33 -25.89
C PHE A 119 -16.31 -2.79 -25.03
N ALA A 120 -16.80 -4.03 -25.29
CA ALA A 120 -17.94 -4.58 -24.58
C ALA A 120 -17.65 -4.84 -23.09
N ASP A 121 -16.41 -5.22 -22.73
CA ASP A 121 -16.03 -5.35 -21.35
C ASP A 121 -16.23 -4.04 -20.57
N SER A 122 -15.84 -2.93 -21.14
CA SER A 122 -16.06 -1.60 -20.55
C SER A 122 -17.48 -1.05 -20.71
N TYR A 123 -18.23 -1.57 -21.69
CA TYR A 123 -19.60 -1.14 -21.97
C TYR A 123 -20.65 -1.89 -21.14
N ALA A 124 -20.55 -3.22 -21.06
CA ALA A 124 -21.63 -4.08 -20.60
C ALA A 124 -21.26 -5.06 -19.47
N ALA A 125 -19.96 -5.39 -19.26
CA ALA A 125 -19.57 -6.46 -18.33
C ALA A 125 -19.75 -6.11 -16.85
N GLY A 126 -20.29 -4.95 -16.53
CA GLY A 126 -20.54 -4.52 -15.15
C GLY A 126 -19.49 -3.57 -14.61
N SER A 127 -19.41 -3.47 -13.29
CA SER A 127 -18.54 -2.50 -12.63
C SER A 127 -17.89 -3.06 -11.38
N SER A 128 -16.76 -2.46 -11.01
CA SER A 128 -16.04 -2.71 -9.77
C SER A 128 -15.91 -1.42 -8.97
N LYS A 129 -16.02 -1.51 -7.67
CA LYS A 129 -15.76 -0.40 -6.73
C LYS A 129 -14.76 -0.85 -5.70
N TRP A 130 -13.64 -0.14 -5.61
CA TRP A 130 -12.68 -0.29 -4.54
C TRP A 130 -12.91 0.79 -3.48
N THR A 131 -12.92 0.37 -2.22
CA THR A 131 -13.17 1.22 -1.07
C THR A 131 -12.00 1.09 -0.11
N SER A 132 -11.43 2.21 0.32
CA SER A 132 -10.43 2.24 1.39
C SER A 132 -10.81 3.29 2.45
N ARG A 133 -10.56 2.95 3.70
CA ARG A 133 -10.76 3.80 4.86
C ARG A 133 -9.49 3.76 5.68
N GLN A 134 -8.96 4.92 6.00
CA GLN A 134 -7.75 5.06 6.80
C GLN A 134 -8.05 6.00 7.97
N PHE A 135 -7.62 5.60 9.13
CA PHE A 135 -7.70 6.41 10.35
C PHE A 135 -6.34 6.39 11.03
N GLN A 136 -5.83 7.56 11.32
CA GLN A 136 -4.57 7.77 12.03
C GLN A 136 -4.87 8.66 13.23
N PHE A 137 -4.43 8.21 14.38
CA PHE A 137 -4.60 8.94 15.64
C PHE A 137 -3.31 8.86 16.42
N ASP A 138 -2.83 9.98 16.89
CA ASP A 138 -1.77 10.03 17.87
C ASP A 138 -2.06 11.09 18.93
N THR A 139 -1.65 10.79 20.14
CA THR A 139 -1.73 11.67 21.28
C THR A 139 -0.47 11.58 22.09
N GLY A 140 -0.11 12.66 22.72
CA GLY A 140 1.06 12.69 23.58
C GLY A 140 0.97 13.73 24.66
N VAL A 141 1.84 13.57 25.63
CA VAL A 141 2.02 14.48 26.75
C VAL A 141 3.49 14.87 26.86
N ASN A 142 3.72 16.15 27.10
CA ASN A 142 5.05 16.70 27.39
C ASN A 142 5.02 17.25 28.81
N VAL A 143 5.99 16.84 29.62
CA VAL A 143 6.10 17.24 31.00
C VAL A 143 7.46 17.89 31.22
N ASN A 144 7.45 19.16 31.59
CA ASN A 144 8.65 19.87 32.05
C ASN A 144 8.93 19.48 33.51
N LEU A 145 10.08 18.89 33.75
CA LEU A 145 10.50 18.42 35.07
C LEU A 145 11.61 19.30 35.69
N ASP A 146 11.77 20.55 35.24
CA ASP A 146 12.76 21.50 35.74
C ASP A 146 12.72 21.68 37.27
N LYS A 147 11.56 21.52 37.86
CA LYS A 147 11.38 21.59 39.35
C LYS A 147 12.04 20.40 40.07
N VAL A 148 12.17 19.25 39.40
CA VAL A 148 12.81 18.04 39.92
C VAL A 148 14.31 18.08 39.63
N LEU A 149 14.65 18.34 38.37
CA LEU A 149 16.01 18.48 37.89
C LEU A 149 16.04 19.47 36.73
N LYS A 150 16.78 20.58 36.89
CA LYS A 150 16.87 21.63 35.87
C LYS A 150 17.37 21.06 34.54
N GLY A 151 16.60 21.25 33.49
CA GLY A 151 16.87 20.74 32.15
C GLY A 151 16.32 19.35 31.86
N LEU A 152 15.52 18.78 32.78
CA LEU A 152 14.85 17.49 32.58
C LEU A 152 13.44 17.70 32.01
N SER A 153 13.09 16.87 31.02
CA SER A 153 11.71 16.76 30.52
C SER A 153 11.36 15.29 30.24
N PHE A 154 10.07 15.02 30.21
CA PHE A 154 9.52 13.72 29.85
C PHE A 154 8.49 13.90 28.74
N ASN A 155 8.54 13.03 27.73
CA ASN A 155 7.56 12.99 26.65
C ASN A 155 7.01 11.56 26.56
N ALA A 156 5.71 11.42 26.40
CA ALA A 156 5.07 10.15 26.11
C ALA A 156 4.14 10.30 24.90
N MET A 157 4.05 9.28 24.09
CA MET A 157 3.20 9.23 22.90
C MET A 157 2.51 7.87 22.82
N PHE A 158 1.26 7.91 22.35
CA PHE A 158 0.50 6.74 21.94
C PHE A 158 -0.09 7.01 20.56
N ALA A 159 0.01 6.04 19.64
CA ALA A 159 -0.50 6.18 18.29
C ALA A 159 -1.24 4.92 17.85
N VAL A 160 -2.27 5.11 17.03
CA VAL A 160 -3.05 4.05 16.38
C VAL A 160 -3.23 4.42 14.92
N ASP A 161 -2.76 3.53 14.03
CA ASP A 161 -3.06 3.57 12.60
C ASP A 161 -3.97 2.39 12.27
N TYR A 162 -5.07 2.68 11.59
CA TYR A 162 -6.00 1.67 11.11
C TYR A 162 -6.32 1.93 9.64
N ALA A 163 -6.17 0.91 8.81
CA ALA A 163 -6.53 0.95 7.41
C ALA A 163 -7.35 -0.27 7.05
N THR A 164 -8.44 -0.08 6.32
CA THR A 164 -9.22 -1.16 5.75
C THR A 164 -9.52 -0.89 4.28
N SER A 165 -9.56 -1.94 3.49
CA SER A 165 -9.96 -1.88 2.08
C SER A 165 -10.73 -3.12 1.68
N TYR A 166 -11.60 -2.96 0.71
CA TYR A 166 -12.33 -4.06 0.08
C TYR A 166 -12.81 -3.63 -1.31
N SER A 167 -13.07 -4.60 -2.16
CA SER A 167 -13.69 -4.37 -3.46
C SER A 167 -15.10 -4.98 -3.50
N THR A 168 -15.98 -4.30 -4.21
CA THR A 168 -17.30 -4.83 -4.56
C THR A 168 -17.44 -4.81 -6.08
N SER A 169 -18.06 -5.84 -6.65
CA SER A 169 -18.29 -5.86 -8.09
C SER A 169 -19.66 -6.43 -8.42
N PHE A 170 -20.17 -5.94 -9.56
CA PHE A 170 -21.28 -6.55 -10.27
C PHE A 170 -20.72 -7.11 -11.57
N ASP A 171 -20.88 -8.40 -11.77
CA ASP A 171 -20.39 -9.10 -12.95
C ASP A 171 -21.57 -9.41 -13.84
N ASN A 172 -21.61 -8.78 -15.02
CA ASN A 172 -22.62 -8.99 -16.02
C ASN A 172 -22.04 -9.81 -17.18
N ASN A 173 -22.86 -10.66 -17.75
CA ASN A 173 -22.57 -11.31 -19.02
C ASN A 173 -23.16 -10.48 -20.16
N TYR A 174 -22.54 -10.58 -21.33
CA TYR A 174 -23.04 -9.93 -22.56
C TYR A 174 -22.91 -10.88 -23.74
N ALA A 175 -23.79 -10.69 -24.74
CA ALA A 175 -23.73 -11.42 -25.98
C ALA A 175 -22.84 -10.70 -26.98
N VAL A 176 -22.08 -11.47 -27.76
CA VAL A 176 -21.38 -11.02 -28.96
C VAL A 176 -21.86 -11.77 -30.18
N PHE A 177 -21.67 -11.21 -31.35
CA PHE A 177 -22.18 -11.76 -32.59
C PHE A 177 -21.06 -11.93 -33.61
N ILE A 178 -21.09 -13.05 -34.34
CA ILE A 178 -20.12 -13.41 -35.38
C ILE A 178 -20.86 -13.31 -36.72
N PRO A 179 -20.51 -12.32 -37.58
CA PRO A 179 -21.18 -12.13 -38.88
C PRO A 179 -20.70 -13.13 -39.92
N THR A 180 -21.65 -13.61 -40.75
CA THR A 180 -21.37 -14.29 -41.98
C THR A 180 -21.64 -13.28 -43.13
N TRP A 181 -20.62 -13.08 -43.97
CA TRP A 181 -20.66 -12.10 -45.02
C TRP A 181 -20.95 -12.74 -46.38
N ALA A 182 -21.69 -11.99 -47.22
CA ALA A 182 -21.83 -12.25 -48.64
C ALA A 182 -21.54 -10.99 -49.45
N ASN A 183 -21.05 -11.16 -50.67
CA ASN A 183 -20.77 -10.06 -51.55
C ASN A 183 -21.79 -10.03 -52.70
N TYR A 184 -22.58 -8.99 -52.76
CA TYR A 184 -23.58 -8.77 -53.85
C TYR A 184 -23.16 -7.56 -54.69
N GLY A 185 -22.59 -7.86 -55.87
CA GLY A 185 -22.23 -6.81 -56.82
C GLY A 185 -21.17 -5.83 -56.34
N GLY A 186 -20.23 -6.30 -55.51
CA GLY A 186 -19.16 -5.49 -54.94
C GLY A 186 -19.50 -4.83 -53.59
N LYS A 187 -20.71 -5.09 -53.05
CA LYS A 187 -21.09 -4.65 -51.69
C LYS A 187 -21.15 -5.84 -50.78
N ASP A 188 -20.39 -5.76 -49.66
CA ASP A 188 -20.41 -6.75 -48.58
C ASP A 188 -21.60 -6.49 -47.67
N VAL A 189 -22.37 -7.55 -47.42
CA VAL A 189 -23.55 -7.52 -46.55
C VAL A 189 -23.53 -8.71 -45.60
N ILE A 190 -24.12 -8.58 -44.41
CA ILE A 190 -24.27 -9.61 -43.42
C ILE A 190 -25.56 -10.40 -43.73
N VAL A 191 -25.42 -11.70 -43.98
CA VAL A 191 -26.55 -12.58 -44.34
C VAL A 191 -26.92 -13.53 -43.18
N ALA A 192 -26.03 -13.74 -42.23
CA ALA A 192 -26.29 -14.53 -41.04
C ALA A 192 -25.46 -14.04 -39.86
N LEU A 193 -25.92 -14.31 -38.64
CA LEU A 193 -25.22 -14.09 -37.40
C LEU A 193 -25.19 -15.36 -36.54
N THR A 194 -24.07 -15.63 -35.87
CA THR A 194 -24.02 -16.56 -34.79
C THR A 194 -23.88 -15.79 -33.47
N LYS A 195 -24.72 -16.09 -32.49
CA LYS A 195 -24.68 -15.46 -31.18
C LYS A 195 -23.84 -16.32 -30.23
N GLU A 196 -22.92 -15.69 -29.52
CA GLU A 196 -22.14 -16.27 -28.44
C GLU A 196 -22.42 -15.51 -27.14
N GLY A 197 -22.72 -16.26 -26.08
CA GLY A 197 -23.10 -15.71 -24.79
C GLY A 197 -24.55 -15.20 -24.71
N ASN A 198 -24.92 -14.70 -23.56
CA ASN A 198 -26.24 -14.12 -23.28
C ASN A 198 -26.07 -12.83 -22.46
N ASP A 199 -27.00 -11.90 -22.66
CA ASP A 199 -27.07 -10.71 -21.82
C ASP A 199 -27.72 -11.05 -20.49
N GLU A 200 -26.93 -11.06 -19.43
CA GLU A 200 -27.41 -11.36 -18.09
C GLU A 200 -26.84 -10.33 -17.10
N LYS A 201 -27.73 -9.77 -16.29
CA LYS A 201 -27.39 -8.88 -15.19
C LYS A 201 -27.85 -9.52 -13.88
N PRO A 202 -27.03 -10.40 -13.28
CA PRO A 202 -27.46 -11.16 -12.09
C PRO A 202 -27.85 -10.27 -10.92
N GLY A 203 -27.35 -9.04 -10.84
CA GLY A 203 -27.60 -8.11 -9.74
C GLY A 203 -26.96 -8.52 -8.43
N THR A 204 -26.22 -9.64 -8.40
CA THR A 204 -25.51 -10.11 -7.22
C THR A 204 -24.22 -9.31 -7.05
N GLN A 205 -24.07 -8.72 -5.87
CA GLN A 205 -22.85 -8.03 -5.50
C GLN A 205 -21.83 -9.02 -4.95
N ASN A 206 -20.69 -9.10 -5.61
CA ASN A 206 -19.54 -9.85 -5.12
C ASN A 206 -18.67 -8.93 -4.24
N VAL A 207 -18.22 -9.46 -3.09
CA VAL A 207 -17.29 -8.77 -2.20
C VAL A 207 -15.99 -9.55 -2.18
N GLY A 208 -14.87 -8.86 -2.43
CA GLY A 208 -13.56 -9.48 -2.46
C GLY A 208 -12.47 -8.52 -2.03
N GLY A 209 -11.25 -9.05 -1.92
CA GLY A 209 -10.07 -8.25 -1.60
C GLY A 209 -10.16 -7.54 -0.24
N SER A 210 -10.93 -8.07 0.72
CA SER A 210 -11.03 -7.49 2.04
C SER A 210 -9.70 -7.62 2.77
N SER A 211 -9.19 -6.49 3.23
CA SER A 211 -7.94 -6.40 4.01
C SER A 211 -8.08 -5.31 5.05
N ASP A 212 -7.58 -5.60 6.25
CA ASP A 212 -7.39 -4.61 7.30
C ASP A 212 -5.97 -4.67 7.85
N LYS A 213 -5.49 -3.53 8.28
CA LYS A 213 -4.20 -3.37 8.92
C LYS A 213 -4.37 -2.42 10.11
N GLN A 214 -3.91 -2.86 11.26
CA GLN A 214 -3.88 -2.05 12.46
C GLN A 214 -2.44 -1.98 12.99
N MET A 215 -2.00 -0.80 13.36
CA MET A 215 -0.75 -0.58 14.06
C MET A 215 -1.01 0.25 15.32
N ILE A 216 -0.49 -0.24 16.44
CA ILE A 216 -0.48 0.48 17.72
C ILE A 216 0.98 0.74 18.07
N ALA A 217 1.32 1.97 18.39
CA ALA A 217 2.65 2.36 18.78
C ALA A 217 2.63 3.19 20.07
N PHE A 218 3.69 3.06 20.84
CA PHE A 218 3.89 3.87 22.04
C PHE A 218 5.36 4.23 22.20
N SER A 219 5.62 5.36 22.80
CA SER A 219 6.96 5.76 23.23
C SER A 219 6.92 6.56 24.54
N GLY A 220 7.98 6.42 25.30
CA GLY A 220 8.26 7.25 26.47
C GLY A 220 9.72 7.66 26.44
N GLN A 221 9.98 8.96 26.65
CA GLN A 221 11.30 9.53 26.50
C GLN A 221 11.60 10.53 27.61
N PHE A 222 12.71 10.33 28.29
CA PHE A 222 13.32 11.33 29.16
C PHE A 222 14.40 12.08 28.38
N ASN A 223 14.39 13.39 28.46
CA ASN A 223 15.41 14.26 27.89
C ASN A 223 16.00 15.09 29.01
N TYR A 224 17.31 15.20 29.02
CA TYR A 224 18.05 16.05 29.93
C TYR A 224 19.04 16.91 29.14
N GLN A 225 19.06 18.20 29.40
CA GLN A 225 20.02 19.11 28.83
C GLN A 225 20.38 20.19 29.82
N ASN A 226 21.68 20.33 30.10
CA ASN A 226 22.15 21.35 31.02
C ASN A 226 23.57 21.80 30.69
N THR A 227 23.88 23.04 31.09
CA THR A 227 25.21 23.63 30.95
C THR A 227 25.79 23.92 32.33
N PHE A 228 26.89 23.26 32.67
CA PHE A 228 27.60 23.45 33.93
C PHE A 228 28.81 24.39 33.75
N LYS A 229 29.01 25.26 34.71
CA LYS A 229 30.15 26.19 34.73
C LYS A 229 30.33 26.95 33.43
N LYS A 230 29.26 27.19 32.68
CA LYS A 230 29.22 27.91 31.37
C LYS A 230 29.97 27.21 30.23
N HIS A 231 30.67 26.10 30.46
CA HIS A 231 31.56 25.48 29.49
C HIS A 231 31.28 23.98 29.22
N HIS A 232 30.60 23.32 30.16
CA HIS A 232 30.32 21.91 30.06
C HIS A 232 28.85 21.72 29.69
N ASN A 233 28.57 21.36 28.45
CA ASN A 233 27.24 21.07 27.99
C ASN A 233 27.03 19.54 28.02
N VAL A 234 25.99 19.12 28.70
CA VAL A 234 25.60 17.72 28.83
C VAL A 234 24.21 17.54 28.29
N SER A 235 24.03 16.52 27.48
CA SER A 235 22.71 16.05 27.05
C SER A 235 22.59 14.56 27.32
N ALA A 236 21.39 14.12 27.68
CA ALA A 236 21.07 12.71 27.83
C ALA A 236 19.65 12.47 27.33
N MET A 237 19.43 11.38 26.64
CA MET A 237 18.12 10.92 26.23
C MET A 237 18.00 9.43 26.53
N LEU A 238 16.93 9.06 27.22
CA LEU A 238 16.53 7.68 27.41
C LEU A 238 15.16 7.49 26.79
N ILE A 239 15.05 6.64 25.79
CA ILE A 239 13.79 6.36 25.11
C ILE A 239 13.45 4.88 25.16
N ALA A 240 12.21 4.58 25.51
CA ALA A 240 11.60 3.28 25.32
C ALA A 240 10.47 3.44 24.31
N ASN A 241 10.48 2.63 23.25
CA ASN A 241 9.43 2.62 22.25
C ASN A 241 9.04 1.20 21.85
N GLY A 242 7.85 1.06 21.30
CA GLY A 242 7.40 -0.20 20.78
C GLY A 242 6.18 -0.02 19.88
N TYR A 243 5.96 -1.01 19.06
CA TYR A 243 4.77 -1.10 18.21
C TYR A 243 4.28 -2.54 18.07
N GLN A 244 3.01 -2.66 17.76
CA GLN A 244 2.37 -3.91 17.38
C GLN A 244 1.55 -3.68 16.13
N GLN A 245 1.76 -4.50 15.12
CA GLN A 245 1.01 -4.49 13.86
C GLN A 245 0.26 -5.80 13.70
N THR A 246 -1.01 -5.69 13.32
CA THR A 246 -1.88 -6.80 12.92
C THR A 246 -2.32 -6.57 11.48
N VAL A 247 -2.30 -7.61 10.67
CA VAL A 247 -2.77 -7.58 9.27
C VAL A 247 -3.75 -8.72 9.10
N SER A 248 -4.86 -8.46 8.39
CA SER A 248 -5.85 -9.50 8.09
C SER A 248 -5.23 -10.67 7.33
N ALA A 249 -5.75 -11.85 7.54
CA ALA A 249 -5.27 -13.13 7.02
C ALA A 249 -3.85 -13.53 7.50
N GLN A 250 -3.26 -12.78 8.43
CA GLN A 250 -2.02 -13.17 9.11
C GLN A 250 -2.31 -13.51 10.56
N TYR A 251 -1.97 -14.72 10.97
CA TYR A 251 -2.18 -15.17 12.36
C TYR A 251 -1.23 -14.47 13.33
N HIS A 252 -0.01 -14.19 12.87
CA HIS A 252 1.03 -13.62 13.71
C HIS A 252 1.04 -12.11 13.66
N ARG A 253 1.22 -11.49 14.82
CA ARG A 253 1.40 -10.05 14.96
C ARG A 253 2.89 -9.70 14.84
N ILE A 254 3.17 -8.63 14.11
CA ILE A 254 4.50 -8.02 14.15
C ILE A 254 4.56 -7.14 15.40
N SER A 255 5.50 -7.41 16.28
CA SER A 255 5.72 -6.56 17.46
C SER A 255 7.20 -6.33 17.67
N ASN A 256 7.53 -5.13 18.10
CA ASN A 256 8.89 -4.72 18.41
C ASN A 256 8.88 -3.81 19.64
N ALA A 257 9.94 -3.89 20.44
CA ALA A 257 10.15 -3.00 21.59
C ALA A 257 11.65 -2.71 21.72
N ASN A 258 11.99 -1.44 21.86
CA ASN A 258 13.36 -0.98 21.91
C ASN A 258 13.57 -0.07 23.11
N LEU A 259 14.79 -0.13 23.66
CA LEU A 259 15.27 0.80 24.67
C LEU A 259 16.57 1.42 24.15
N ALA A 260 16.64 2.74 24.12
CA ALA A 260 17.86 3.42 23.66
C ALA A 260 18.29 4.52 24.64
N LEU A 261 19.59 4.64 24.79
CA LEU A 261 20.27 5.68 25.56
C LEU A 261 21.17 6.48 24.62
N GLN A 262 21.08 7.78 24.69
CA GLN A 262 22.04 8.69 24.05
C GLN A 262 22.60 9.63 25.11
N LEU A 263 23.91 9.81 25.12
CA LEU A 263 24.64 10.74 25.98
C LEU A 263 25.50 11.63 25.11
N GLY A 264 25.34 12.93 25.27
CA GLY A 264 26.16 13.93 24.57
C GLY A 264 26.90 14.80 25.57
N TYR A 265 28.12 15.08 25.28
CA TYR A 265 28.94 15.99 26.05
C TYR A 265 29.75 16.88 25.13
N ASN A 266 29.79 18.18 25.40
CA ASN A 266 30.78 19.04 24.80
C ASN A 266 31.37 20.01 25.80
N TYR A 267 32.67 20.27 25.63
CA TYR A 267 33.42 21.26 26.38
C TYR A 267 33.73 22.47 25.51
N GLN A 268 33.23 23.62 25.94
CA GLN A 268 33.41 24.92 25.26
C GLN A 268 33.06 24.93 23.76
N GLN A 269 32.20 24.00 23.32
CA GLN A 269 31.88 23.76 21.90
C GLN A 269 33.15 23.45 21.04
N ARG A 270 34.19 22.90 21.66
CA ARG A 270 35.45 22.51 20.98
C ARG A 270 35.61 20.99 20.96
N TYR A 271 35.40 20.35 22.08
CA TYR A 271 35.54 18.88 22.22
C TYR A 271 34.18 18.27 22.40
N TYR A 272 33.87 17.28 21.61
CA TYR A 272 32.59 16.58 21.59
C TYR A 272 32.78 15.09 21.83
N ALA A 273 31.90 14.51 22.61
CA ALA A 273 31.79 13.09 22.79
C ALA A 273 30.32 12.69 22.84
N ASP A 274 29.87 11.89 21.88
CA ASP A 274 28.53 11.38 21.82
C ASP A 274 28.56 9.87 21.90
N PHE A 275 27.84 9.31 22.86
CA PHE A 275 27.65 7.89 23.05
C PHE A 275 26.19 7.54 22.84
N GLY A 276 25.92 6.52 22.01
CA GLY A 276 24.60 5.94 21.79
C GLY A 276 24.64 4.44 22.07
N ALA A 277 23.55 3.91 22.59
CA ALA A 277 23.35 2.48 22.70
C ALA A 277 21.85 2.16 22.56
N ALA A 278 21.50 1.25 21.67
CA ALA A 278 20.13 0.77 21.49
C ALA A 278 20.05 -0.74 21.73
N LEU A 279 19.20 -1.13 22.67
CA LEU A 279 18.78 -2.51 22.85
C LEU A 279 17.56 -2.75 22.00
N ILE A 280 17.71 -3.51 20.94
CA ILE A 280 16.68 -3.79 19.93
C ILE A 280 16.12 -5.18 20.18
N HIS A 281 14.79 -5.32 20.09
CA HIS A 281 14.11 -6.60 20.18
C HIS A 281 13.46 -6.95 18.84
N SER A 282 13.71 -8.14 18.32
CA SER A 282 13.05 -8.70 17.12
C SER A 282 12.27 -9.97 17.47
N ALA A 283 10.97 -9.95 17.19
CA ALA A 283 10.12 -11.13 17.32
C ALA A 283 10.36 -12.18 16.21
N LYS A 284 11.08 -11.83 15.14
CA LYS A 284 11.44 -12.74 14.06
C LYS A 284 12.43 -13.82 14.46
N LEU A 285 13.17 -13.59 15.55
CA LEU A 285 14.24 -14.48 16.02
C LEU A 285 13.78 -15.38 17.16
N ALA A 286 14.49 -16.49 17.35
CA ALA A 286 14.23 -17.45 18.41
C ALA A 286 14.34 -16.82 19.81
N GLU A 287 13.62 -17.37 20.75
CA GLU A 287 13.74 -17.00 22.16
C GLU A 287 15.19 -17.14 22.64
N GLY A 288 15.69 -16.16 23.39
CA GLY A 288 17.09 -16.05 23.78
C GLY A 288 18.00 -15.35 22.76
N HIS A 289 17.58 -15.18 21.52
CA HIS A 289 18.32 -14.47 20.45
C HIS A 289 17.59 -13.23 19.91
N ARG A 290 16.51 -12.82 20.53
CA ARG A 290 15.65 -11.71 20.09
C ARG A 290 16.19 -10.33 20.38
N GLN A 291 17.25 -10.22 21.17
CA GLN A 291 17.80 -8.95 21.59
C GLN A 291 19.21 -8.76 21.05
N ALA A 292 19.48 -7.55 20.59
CA ALA A 292 20.80 -7.13 20.14
C ALA A 292 21.12 -5.73 20.64
N LEU A 293 22.37 -5.50 21.03
CA LEU A 293 22.86 -4.20 21.46
C LEU A 293 23.61 -3.53 20.31
N SER A 294 23.17 -2.32 19.94
CA SER A 294 23.77 -1.49 18.90
C SER A 294 24.41 -0.25 19.52
N PRO A 295 25.68 -0.33 19.93
CA PRO A 295 26.41 0.81 20.49
C PRO A 295 27.00 1.69 19.39
N SER A 296 27.16 2.98 19.68
CA SER A 296 27.86 3.95 18.85
C SER A 296 28.66 4.93 19.70
N LEU A 297 29.79 5.37 19.20
CA LEU A 297 30.60 6.41 19.80
C LEU A 297 31.11 7.36 18.72
N THR A 298 30.94 8.66 18.97
CA THR A 298 31.48 9.72 18.13
C THR A 298 32.32 10.66 18.99
N LEU A 299 33.52 10.94 18.55
CA LEU A 299 34.39 11.95 19.15
C LEU A 299 34.61 13.07 18.13
N GLY A 300 34.54 14.32 18.58
CA GLY A 300 34.69 15.47 17.71
C GLY A 300 35.64 16.51 18.33
N TRP A 301 36.41 17.15 17.47
CA TRP A 301 37.29 18.26 17.83
C TRP A 301 37.14 19.41 16.84
N ARG A 302 36.62 20.55 17.34
CA ARG A 302 36.50 21.76 16.55
C ARG A 302 37.81 22.53 16.59
N LEU A 303 38.61 22.33 15.59
CA LEU A 303 39.93 22.96 15.42
C LEU A 303 39.83 24.47 15.27
N SER A 304 38.78 24.97 14.60
CA SER A 304 38.52 26.42 14.44
C SER A 304 38.26 27.13 15.78
N GLY A 305 37.89 26.40 16.83
CA GLY A 305 37.74 26.97 18.16
C GLY A 305 39.03 27.09 18.95
N GLU A 306 40.15 26.57 18.47
CA GLU A 306 41.45 26.61 19.14
C GLU A 306 42.18 27.91 18.90
N ASN A 307 43.01 28.30 19.87
CA ASN A 307 43.73 29.58 19.83
C ASN A 307 44.61 29.77 18.58
N PHE A 308 45.03 28.70 17.95
CA PHE A 308 45.88 28.76 16.74
C PHE A 308 45.07 28.91 15.44
N LEU A 309 43.75 28.73 15.45
CA LEU A 309 42.88 28.86 14.26
C LEU A 309 41.71 29.84 14.44
N LYS A 310 41.36 30.24 15.67
CA LYS A 310 40.13 31.03 15.94
C LYS A 310 40.08 32.36 15.25
N ASP A 311 41.24 32.94 14.93
CA ASP A 311 41.37 34.25 14.26
C ASP A 311 41.86 34.12 12.80
N SER A 312 41.70 32.91 12.20
CA SER A 312 42.11 32.66 10.81
C SER A 312 41.19 33.40 9.82
N PRO A 313 41.74 34.15 8.86
CA PRO A 313 40.93 34.84 7.86
C PRO A 313 40.41 33.90 6.75
N VAL A 314 40.79 32.62 6.77
CA VAL A 314 40.52 31.65 5.70
C VAL A 314 39.62 30.52 6.21
N VAL A 315 39.65 30.20 7.52
CA VAL A 315 38.92 29.07 8.11
C VAL A 315 37.86 29.59 9.07
N ASP A 316 36.61 29.56 8.68
CA ASP A 316 35.48 29.96 9.51
C ASP A 316 35.11 28.86 10.49
N ASP A 317 34.94 27.60 10.02
CA ASP A 317 34.68 26.46 10.86
C ASP A 317 35.38 25.19 10.36
N LEU A 318 36.07 24.51 11.24
CA LEU A 318 36.77 23.26 10.97
C LEU A 318 36.54 22.29 12.13
N LEU A 319 35.73 21.26 11.89
CA LEU A 319 35.46 20.19 12.82
C LEU A 319 36.02 18.88 12.28
N PHE A 320 36.86 18.24 13.07
CA PHE A 320 37.30 16.86 12.85
C PHE A 320 36.48 15.91 13.73
N SER A 321 35.95 14.83 13.16
CA SER A 321 35.21 13.84 13.92
C SER A 321 35.54 12.41 13.49
N VAL A 322 35.50 11.50 14.46
CA VAL A 322 35.66 10.05 14.26
C VAL A 322 34.49 9.37 14.93
N SER A 323 33.86 8.45 14.23
CA SER A 323 32.75 7.65 14.75
C SER A 323 32.93 6.17 14.47
N GLY A 324 32.46 5.34 15.41
CA GLY A 324 32.37 3.91 15.27
C GLY A 324 31.03 3.40 15.81
N SER A 325 30.43 2.43 15.16
CA SER A 325 29.15 1.86 15.58
C SER A 325 29.02 0.40 15.20
N ILE A 326 28.19 -0.32 15.96
CA ILE A 326 27.68 -1.65 15.60
C ILE A 326 26.18 -1.49 15.35
N LEU A 327 25.75 -1.79 14.14
CA LEU A 327 24.35 -1.73 13.76
C LEU A 327 23.77 -3.15 13.67
N ASN A 328 22.72 -3.40 14.43
CA ASN A 328 21.91 -4.61 14.31
C ASN A 328 20.53 -4.23 13.75
N GLN A 329 20.06 -4.99 12.80
CA GLN A 329 18.74 -4.78 12.19
C GLN A 329 18.12 -6.12 11.75
N ASP A 330 16.80 -6.16 11.64
CA ASP A 330 16.04 -7.33 11.18
C ASP A 330 15.20 -7.06 9.93
N ILE A 331 15.43 -5.92 9.26
CA ILE A 331 14.60 -5.45 8.14
C ILE A 331 14.68 -6.42 6.96
N ASP A 332 15.88 -6.94 6.69
CA ASP A 332 16.15 -7.83 5.55
C ASP A 332 15.97 -9.32 5.87
N LEU A 333 15.53 -9.63 7.10
CA LEU A 333 15.27 -11.00 7.50
C LEU A 333 13.91 -11.46 6.95
N VAL A 334 13.93 -11.95 5.71
CA VAL A 334 12.78 -12.56 5.05
C VAL A 334 13.23 -13.91 4.47
N MET A 335 12.50 -14.97 4.74
CA MET A 335 12.71 -16.27 4.11
C MET A 335 11.49 -16.63 3.25
N GLY A 336 11.59 -16.37 1.95
CA GLY A 336 10.48 -16.55 1.02
C GLY A 336 9.29 -15.68 1.44
N ASP A 337 8.09 -16.27 1.52
CA ASP A 337 6.88 -15.57 1.96
C ASP A 337 6.73 -15.46 3.48
N LYS A 338 7.76 -15.84 4.25
CA LYS A 338 7.71 -15.85 5.72
C LYS A 338 8.49 -14.68 6.30
N GLU A 339 7.76 -13.83 6.99
CA GLU A 339 8.31 -12.73 7.78
C GLU A 339 8.41 -13.08 9.28
N PHE A 340 7.88 -14.25 9.70
CA PHE A 340 7.77 -14.65 11.11
C PHE A 340 8.39 -16.01 11.35
N TYR A 341 8.89 -16.20 12.56
CA TYR A 341 9.46 -17.49 13.02
C TYR A 341 10.48 -18.06 12.04
N LEU A 342 11.41 -17.22 11.60
CA LEU A 342 12.48 -17.62 10.66
C LEU A 342 13.34 -18.76 11.20
N TYR A 343 13.33 -18.97 12.51
CA TYR A 343 14.03 -20.04 13.22
C TYR A 343 13.26 -21.36 13.24
N GLU A 344 11.97 -21.37 12.87
CA GLU A 344 11.19 -22.60 12.84
C GLU A 344 11.48 -23.40 11.58
N SER A 345 11.82 -24.68 11.80
CA SER A 345 11.94 -25.63 10.70
C SER A 345 10.58 -25.92 10.11
N VAL A 346 10.39 -25.59 8.85
CA VAL A 346 9.15 -25.86 8.12
C VAL A 346 9.35 -27.10 7.27
N TRP A 347 8.45 -28.05 7.43
CA TRP A 347 8.35 -29.17 6.53
C TRP A 347 7.51 -28.75 5.31
N THR A 348 8.14 -28.78 4.13
CA THR A 348 7.45 -28.49 2.89
C THR A 348 7.20 -29.78 2.13
N GLN A 349 6.00 -29.88 1.55
CA GLN A 349 5.65 -30.98 0.67
C GLN A 349 6.45 -30.82 -0.63
N ASN A 350 7.20 -31.86 -1.01
CA ASN A 350 7.98 -31.86 -2.23
C ASN A 350 7.33 -32.80 -3.25
N ASP A 351 6.93 -32.28 -4.40
CA ASP A 351 6.28 -33.02 -5.47
C ASP A 351 7.22 -34.03 -6.18
N GLY A 352 8.52 -33.99 -5.87
CA GLY A 352 9.55 -34.80 -6.56
C GLY A 352 9.71 -36.25 -6.10
N TYR A 353 9.14 -36.62 -4.94
CA TYR A 353 9.26 -37.97 -4.40
C TYR A 353 7.93 -38.50 -3.91
N SER A 354 7.39 -39.49 -4.62
CA SER A 354 6.35 -40.32 -4.06
C SER A 354 6.97 -41.40 -3.20
N TRP A 355 6.63 -41.44 -1.92
CA TRP A 355 6.96 -42.55 -1.07
C TRP A 355 6.09 -43.75 -1.45
N TYR A 356 6.74 -44.87 -1.56
CA TYR A 356 6.37 -46.20 -1.88
C TYR A 356 4.89 -46.66 -1.70
N ASP A 357 4.44 -47.61 -2.49
CA ASP A 357 3.23 -48.45 -2.43
C ASP A 357 1.84 -47.81 -2.57
N GLY A 358 1.75 -46.53 -2.91
CA GLY A 358 0.48 -45.87 -3.23
C GLY A 358 0.34 -45.53 -4.71
N PRO A 359 -0.84 -45.16 -5.17
CA PRO A 359 -1.02 -44.58 -6.50
C PRO A 359 -0.13 -43.37 -6.67
N ALA A 360 0.56 -43.27 -7.81
CA ALA A 360 1.44 -42.15 -8.12
C ALA A 360 0.77 -40.78 -7.81
N GLY A 361 1.47 -39.93 -7.08
CA GLY A 361 0.98 -38.60 -6.71
C GLY A 361 0.20 -38.48 -5.42
N LYS A 362 0.00 -39.56 -4.65
CA LYS A 362 -0.76 -39.50 -3.38
C LYS A 362 0.09 -39.42 -2.11
N TYR A 363 1.37 -39.73 -2.18
CA TYR A 363 2.26 -39.68 -1.01
C TYR A 363 3.49 -38.86 -1.36
N THR A 364 3.59 -37.71 -0.77
CA THR A 364 4.72 -36.81 -0.94
C THR A 364 5.54 -36.74 0.34
N ILE A 365 6.86 -36.80 0.22
CA ILE A 365 7.73 -36.60 1.36
C ILE A 365 7.80 -35.11 1.67
N SER A 366 7.56 -34.78 2.93
CA SER A 366 7.84 -33.45 3.42
C SER A 366 9.34 -33.30 3.68
N THR A 367 9.96 -32.29 3.08
CA THR A 367 11.34 -31.91 3.35
C THR A 367 11.41 -30.75 4.33
N ARG A 368 12.40 -30.77 5.19
CA ARG A 368 12.66 -29.66 6.11
C ARG A 368 13.15 -28.46 5.31
N GLY A 369 12.41 -27.36 5.30
CA GLY A 369 12.90 -26.07 4.83
C GLY A 369 14.01 -25.56 5.74
N GLN A 370 15.07 -25.05 5.15
CA GLN A 370 16.17 -24.38 5.88
C GLN A 370 15.86 -22.91 6.07
#